data_f4b1f0234487e4b2f8c0c72ccdb6487d
#
_entry.id   f4b1f0234487e4b2f8c0c72ccdb6487d
#
_cell.length_a   1.000
_cell.length_b   1.000
_cell.length_c   1.000
_cell.angle_alpha   90.00
_cell.angle_beta   90.00
_cell.angle_gamma   90.00
#
_symmetry.space_group_name_H-M   'P 1'
#
loop_
_entity.id
_entity.type
_entity.pdbx_description
1 polymer ?
#
loop_
_entity_poly.entity_id
_entity_poly.type
_entity_poly.pdbx_seq_one_letter_code
_entity_poly.pdbx_strand_id
1 'polypeptide(L)'
;KANLPIREPEILELWKKIDLYKELRNSRKGKEKFVLHDGPPYANGNIHMGTALNKILKDIIVKFHQMDGKDSIYVPGWDCHGLPIEHNVEKKKGKAGQKISHREFRDECRNYAKKQVEVQKAGFVRLGVLGDWDNPYLTMNYKTEADIVRALGTIVSNGHMVKGYKPVYWSVVGGSALAEAEVEYQEKESLAIDVEFMVAERDEFLRVFSDLDRKKVTDSVSVVIWTTTPW
;
A
#
# COMPACT_ATOMS: atom_id res chain seq x y z
N LYS A 1 43.11 4.71 0.92
CA LYS A 1 41.66 4.98 1.11
C LYS A 1 40.92 4.49 -0.11
N ALA A 2 39.72 3.85 0.06
CA ALA A 2 39.00 3.23 -1.02
C ALA A 2 38.41 4.24 -2.04
N ASN A 3 38.21 5.49 -1.63
CA ASN A 3 37.67 6.59 -2.46
C ASN A 3 36.39 6.20 -3.23
N LEU A 4 35.47 5.53 -2.56
CA LEU A 4 34.26 4.96 -3.15
C LEU A 4 33.39 5.98 -3.93
N PRO A 5 33.21 7.23 -3.45
CA PRO A 5 32.41 8.21 -4.20
C PRO A 5 32.87 8.47 -5.65
N ILE A 6 34.17 8.27 -5.92
CA ILE A 6 34.75 8.41 -7.26
C ILE A 6 34.77 7.06 -7.97
N ARG A 7 35.21 6.01 -7.32
CA ARG A 7 35.37 4.68 -7.94
C ARG A 7 34.06 3.99 -8.31
N GLU A 8 33.01 4.16 -7.51
CA GLU A 8 31.71 3.52 -7.82
C GLU A 8 31.12 3.99 -9.14
N PRO A 9 31.05 5.31 -9.46
CA PRO A 9 30.63 5.76 -10.78
C PRO A 9 31.46 5.19 -11.94
N GLU A 10 32.79 5.11 -11.77
CA GLU A 10 33.68 4.52 -12.77
C GLU A 10 33.36 3.03 -13.03
N ILE A 11 33.07 2.28 -11.97
CA ILE A 11 32.67 0.87 -12.07
C ILE A 11 31.33 0.74 -12.77
N LEU A 12 30.35 1.60 -12.47
CA LEU A 12 29.05 1.59 -13.11
C LEU A 12 29.16 1.89 -14.63
N GLU A 13 30.01 2.84 -15.01
CA GLU A 13 30.26 3.12 -16.43
C GLU A 13 30.94 1.94 -17.14
N LEU A 14 31.88 1.24 -16.46
CA LEU A 14 32.47 0.02 -16.99
C LEU A 14 31.38 -1.07 -17.20
N TRP A 15 30.50 -1.30 -16.21
CA TRP A 15 29.42 -2.28 -16.32
C TRP A 15 28.47 -1.97 -17.46
N LYS A 16 28.15 -0.70 -17.67
CA LYS A 16 27.36 -0.23 -18.79
C LYS A 16 28.05 -0.48 -20.14
N LYS A 17 29.36 -0.14 -20.22
CA LYS A 17 30.17 -0.32 -21.45
C LYS A 17 30.23 -1.77 -21.92
N ILE A 18 30.35 -2.73 -20.98
CA ILE A 18 30.41 -4.16 -21.29
C ILE A 18 29.04 -4.82 -21.32
N ASP A 19 27.94 -4.08 -21.12
CA ASP A 19 26.58 -4.60 -21.00
C ASP A 19 26.50 -5.78 -20.00
N LEU A 20 27.05 -5.55 -18.78
CA LEU A 20 27.28 -6.60 -17.77
C LEU A 20 26.03 -7.44 -17.52
N TYR A 21 24.85 -6.81 -17.40
CA TYR A 21 23.63 -7.55 -17.08
C TYR A 21 23.29 -8.57 -18.18
N LYS A 22 23.39 -8.18 -19.45
CA LYS A 22 23.16 -9.07 -20.61
C LYS A 22 24.20 -10.18 -20.67
N GLU A 23 25.45 -9.90 -20.43
CA GLU A 23 26.51 -10.90 -20.37
C GLU A 23 26.29 -11.92 -19.26
N LEU A 24 25.84 -11.48 -18.08
CA LEU A 24 25.45 -12.37 -16.99
C LEU A 24 24.27 -13.27 -17.40
N ARG A 25 23.24 -12.74 -18.09
CA ARG A 25 22.12 -13.56 -18.58
C ARG A 25 22.57 -14.59 -19.61
N ASN A 26 23.42 -14.19 -20.56
CA ASN A 26 23.95 -15.08 -21.59
C ASN A 26 24.79 -16.21 -20.99
N SER A 27 25.69 -15.90 -20.05
CA SER A 27 26.58 -16.88 -19.40
C SER A 27 25.85 -17.91 -18.53
N ARG A 28 24.63 -17.59 -18.08
CA ARG A 28 23.81 -18.45 -17.20
C ARG A 28 22.62 -19.10 -17.90
N LYS A 29 22.46 -18.89 -19.19
CA LYS A 29 21.37 -19.46 -19.97
C LYS A 29 21.35 -21.02 -19.83
N GLY A 30 20.18 -21.55 -19.43
CA GLY A 30 20.00 -23.00 -19.24
C GLY A 30 20.54 -23.55 -17.94
N LYS A 31 21.07 -22.75 -17.04
CA LYS A 31 21.43 -23.16 -15.68
C LYS A 31 20.21 -23.21 -14.77
N GLU A 32 20.37 -23.81 -13.58
CA GLU A 32 19.34 -23.81 -12.55
C GLU A 32 18.91 -22.38 -12.21
N LYS A 33 17.60 -22.14 -12.21
CA LYS A 33 17.05 -20.82 -11.89
C LYS A 33 17.02 -20.57 -10.38
N PHE A 34 17.43 -19.37 -10.00
CA PHE A 34 17.13 -18.81 -8.69
C PHE A 34 16.24 -17.58 -8.88
N VAL A 35 15.05 -17.60 -8.30
CA VAL A 35 14.08 -16.50 -8.40
C VAL A 35 13.90 -15.86 -7.03
N LEU A 36 14.29 -14.59 -6.92
CA LEU A 36 13.97 -13.78 -5.77
C LEU A 36 12.69 -12.99 -6.08
N HIS A 37 11.62 -13.27 -5.34
CA HIS A 37 10.40 -12.48 -5.43
C HIS A 37 10.55 -11.18 -4.64
N ASP A 38 10.38 -10.04 -5.32
CA ASP A 38 10.53 -8.71 -4.72
C ASP A 38 9.16 -8.14 -4.32
N GLY A 39 9.05 -7.60 -3.10
CA GLY A 39 7.99 -6.67 -2.74
C GLY A 39 8.27 -5.33 -3.41
N PRO A 40 7.42 -4.87 -4.34
CA PRO A 40 7.70 -3.67 -5.11
C PRO A 40 7.64 -2.42 -4.21
N PRO A 41 8.64 -1.52 -4.26
CA PRO A 41 8.57 -0.25 -3.55
C PRO A 41 7.45 0.63 -4.11
N TYR A 42 6.96 1.53 -3.26
CA TYR A 42 5.91 2.47 -3.64
C TYR A 42 6.49 3.61 -4.50
N ALA A 43 5.85 3.89 -5.63
CA ALA A 43 6.29 4.90 -6.60
C ALA A 43 5.91 6.32 -6.13
N ASN A 44 6.41 6.71 -4.96
CA ASN A 44 6.14 8.01 -4.36
C ASN A 44 7.34 8.49 -3.52
N GLY A 45 7.93 9.60 -3.94
CA GLY A 45 9.10 10.19 -3.29
C GLY A 45 10.43 9.53 -3.65
N ASN A 46 11.50 10.04 -3.05
CA ASN A 46 12.85 9.53 -3.22
C ASN A 46 13.05 8.23 -2.43
N ILE A 47 14.06 7.45 -2.80
CA ILE A 47 14.50 6.32 -1.99
C ILE A 47 14.99 6.83 -0.62
N HIS A 48 14.63 6.12 0.44
CA HIS A 48 15.12 6.37 1.80
C HIS A 48 15.99 5.21 2.28
N MET A 49 16.63 5.34 3.45
CA MET A 49 17.55 4.33 3.95
C MET A 49 16.95 2.92 4.03
N GLY A 50 15.68 2.80 4.43
CA GLY A 50 14.98 1.50 4.45
C GLY A 50 14.83 0.89 3.06
N THR A 51 14.48 1.68 2.05
CA THR A 51 14.38 1.24 0.65
C THR A 51 15.75 0.82 0.12
N ALA A 52 16.79 1.62 0.40
CA ALA A 52 18.16 1.33 -0.01
C ALA A 52 18.65 0.02 0.61
N LEU A 53 18.50 -0.14 1.93
CA LEU A 53 18.88 -1.36 2.66
C LEU A 53 18.20 -2.60 2.08
N ASN A 54 16.88 -2.53 1.89
CA ASN A 54 16.10 -3.63 1.31
C ASN A 54 16.63 -4.04 -0.07
N LYS A 55 16.88 -3.08 -0.97
CA LYS A 55 17.39 -3.36 -2.33
C LYS A 55 18.83 -3.87 -2.32
N ILE A 56 19.71 -3.33 -1.48
CA ILE A 56 21.10 -3.80 -1.37
C ILE A 56 21.15 -5.24 -0.88
N LEU A 57 20.35 -5.60 0.15
CA LEU A 57 20.31 -6.97 0.65
C LEU A 57 19.83 -7.96 -0.42
N LYS A 58 18.80 -7.61 -1.18
CA LYS A 58 18.30 -8.42 -2.30
C LYS A 58 19.34 -8.55 -3.42
N ASP A 59 20.00 -7.46 -3.76
CA ASP A 59 21.07 -7.45 -4.76
C ASP A 59 22.25 -8.34 -4.37
N ILE A 60 22.65 -8.34 -3.10
CA ILE A 60 23.67 -9.25 -2.57
C ILE A 60 23.26 -10.72 -2.77
N ILE A 61 22.01 -11.07 -2.44
CA ILE A 61 21.48 -12.42 -2.59
C ILE A 61 21.48 -12.84 -4.07
N VAL A 62 20.97 -11.98 -4.95
CA VAL A 62 20.91 -12.23 -6.39
C VAL A 62 22.31 -12.40 -6.97
N LYS A 63 23.25 -11.53 -6.63
CA LYS A 63 24.65 -11.61 -7.06
C LYS A 63 25.36 -12.86 -6.52
N PHE A 64 25.09 -13.23 -5.27
CA PHE A 64 25.62 -14.46 -4.68
C PHE A 64 25.23 -15.68 -5.51
N HIS A 65 23.93 -15.86 -5.77
CA HIS A 65 23.46 -16.99 -6.56
C HIS A 65 23.93 -16.94 -8.02
N GLN A 66 24.07 -15.75 -8.58
CA GLN A 66 24.68 -15.57 -9.89
C GLN A 66 26.15 -16.03 -9.92
N MET A 67 26.93 -15.71 -8.88
CA MET A 67 28.33 -16.16 -8.76
C MET A 67 28.43 -17.65 -8.48
N ASP A 68 27.47 -18.20 -7.71
CA ASP A 68 27.33 -19.64 -7.43
C ASP A 68 26.90 -20.48 -8.66
N GLY A 69 26.76 -19.84 -9.82
CA GLY A 69 26.54 -20.52 -11.10
C GLY A 69 25.08 -20.63 -11.53
N LYS A 70 24.13 -20.11 -10.76
CA LYS A 70 22.70 -20.14 -11.08
C LYS A 70 22.28 -19.05 -12.03
N ASP A 71 21.19 -19.25 -12.76
CA ASP A 71 20.51 -18.22 -13.51
C ASP A 71 19.63 -17.39 -12.57
N SER A 72 20.25 -16.38 -11.94
CA SER A 72 19.60 -15.53 -10.94
C SER A 72 19.11 -14.23 -11.59
N ILE A 73 17.85 -14.23 -12.00
CA ILE A 73 17.20 -13.08 -12.63
C ILE A 73 16.53 -12.23 -11.54
N TYR A 74 16.75 -10.92 -11.62
CA TYR A 74 16.04 -9.95 -10.80
C TYR A 74 15.21 -9.02 -11.68
N VAL A 75 13.89 -9.04 -11.50
CA VAL A 75 12.96 -8.12 -12.14
C VAL A 75 12.53 -7.09 -11.10
N PRO A 76 12.98 -5.84 -11.23
CA PRO A 76 12.53 -4.78 -10.33
C PRO A 76 11.05 -4.48 -10.54
N GLY A 77 10.36 -4.06 -9.47
CA GLY A 77 8.96 -3.70 -9.55
C GLY A 77 8.62 -2.44 -8.77
N TRP A 78 7.45 -1.87 -9.06
CA TRP A 78 6.89 -0.74 -8.33
C TRP A 78 5.40 -0.87 -8.11
N ASP A 79 4.97 -0.51 -6.90
CA ASP A 79 3.58 -0.23 -6.57
C ASP A 79 3.25 1.21 -6.98
N CYS A 80 2.29 1.35 -7.88
CA CYS A 80 2.01 2.61 -8.58
C CYS A 80 0.62 3.17 -8.28
N HIS A 81 -0.10 2.65 -7.29
CA HIS A 81 -1.45 3.05 -6.93
C HIS A 81 -1.53 3.56 -5.48
N GLY A 82 -2.62 4.20 -5.15
CA GLY A 82 -3.00 4.49 -3.79
C GLY A 82 -3.09 5.97 -3.42
N LEU A 83 -3.67 6.20 -2.26
CA LEU A 83 -4.05 7.51 -1.74
C LEU A 83 -2.90 8.54 -1.69
N PRO A 84 -1.65 8.20 -1.29
CA PRO A 84 -0.58 9.19 -1.27
C PRO A 84 -0.22 9.76 -2.65
N ILE A 85 -0.30 8.95 -3.72
CA ILE A 85 -0.11 9.43 -5.11
C ILE A 85 -1.26 10.37 -5.48
N GLU A 86 -2.51 9.94 -5.25
CA GLU A 86 -3.70 10.72 -5.53
C GLU A 86 -3.68 12.06 -4.80
N HIS A 87 -3.33 12.07 -3.52
CA HIS A 87 -3.22 13.29 -2.72
C HIS A 87 -2.18 14.28 -3.25
N ASN A 88 -1.02 13.79 -3.73
CA ASN A 88 -0.01 14.65 -4.35
C ASN A 88 -0.48 15.25 -5.69
N VAL A 89 -1.27 14.50 -6.45
CA VAL A 89 -1.89 14.99 -7.69
C VAL A 89 -3.02 15.98 -7.37
N GLU A 90 -3.87 15.67 -6.40
CA GLU A 90 -4.96 16.53 -5.96
C GLU A 90 -4.49 17.90 -5.49
N LYS A 91 -3.40 17.96 -4.72
CA LYS A 91 -2.78 19.23 -4.29
C LYS A 91 -2.39 20.13 -5.47
N LYS A 92 -2.02 19.53 -6.61
CA LYS A 92 -1.54 20.27 -7.79
C LYS A 92 -2.63 20.58 -8.80
N LYS A 93 -3.57 19.65 -9.00
CA LYS A 93 -4.58 19.68 -10.07
C LYS A 93 -6.00 19.93 -9.57
N GLY A 94 -6.23 19.72 -8.28
CA GLY A 94 -7.54 19.81 -7.65
C GLY A 94 -8.27 18.45 -7.65
N LYS A 95 -9.41 18.43 -6.98
CA LYS A 95 -10.20 17.22 -6.69
C LYS A 95 -10.80 16.62 -7.96
N ALA A 96 -10.68 15.30 -8.11
CA ALA A 96 -11.33 14.55 -9.18
C ALA A 96 -12.85 14.72 -9.15
N GLY A 97 -13.46 14.91 -10.31
CA GLY A 97 -14.90 15.16 -10.44
C GLY A 97 -15.35 16.60 -10.10
N GLN A 98 -14.45 17.46 -9.63
CA GLN A 98 -14.72 18.87 -9.33
C GLN A 98 -13.92 19.82 -10.23
N LYS A 99 -12.60 19.79 -10.15
CA LYS A 99 -11.70 20.65 -10.95
C LYS A 99 -11.12 19.94 -12.17
N ILE A 100 -11.04 18.65 -12.13
CA ILE A 100 -10.48 17.79 -13.18
C ILE A 100 -11.36 16.56 -13.33
N SER A 101 -11.53 16.04 -14.54
CA SER A 101 -12.30 14.82 -14.76
C SER A 101 -11.62 13.60 -14.12
N HIS A 102 -12.40 12.58 -13.76
CA HIS A 102 -11.85 11.33 -13.21
C HIS A 102 -10.84 10.65 -14.14
N ARG A 103 -11.04 10.75 -15.46
CA ARG A 103 -10.12 10.19 -16.45
C ARG A 103 -8.78 10.93 -16.43
N GLU A 104 -8.82 12.24 -16.57
CA GLU A 104 -7.62 13.08 -16.55
C GLU A 104 -6.87 12.94 -15.22
N PHE A 105 -7.59 12.86 -14.10
CA PHE A 105 -6.99 12.64 -12.79
C PHE A 105 -6.21 11.32 -12.73
N ARG A 106 -6.77 10.21 -13.24
CA ARG A 106 -6.06 8.93 -13.34
C ARG A 106 -4.82 9.01 -14.24
N ASP A 107 -4.93 9.71 -15.36
CA ASP A 107 -3.79 9.91 -16.27
C ASP A 107 -2.67 10.72 -15.59
N GLU A 108 -3.02 11.74 -14.81
CA GLU A 108 -2.05 12.51 -14.01
C GLU A 108 -1.40 11.66 -12.91
N CYS A 109 -2.16 10.77 -12.24
CA CYS A 109 -1.61 9.82 -11.27
C CYS A 109 -0.62 8.86 -11.93
N ARG A 110 -0.92 8.31 -13.12
CA ARG A 110 0.01 7.47 -13.90
C ARG A 110 1.27 8.24 -14.29
N ASN A 111 1.12 9.47 -14.74
CA ASN A 111 2.26 10.33 -15.11
C ASN A 111 3.13 10.66 -13.89
N TYR A 112 2.52 10.90 -12.74
CA TYR A 112 3.23 11.10 -11.48
C TYR A 112 4.03 9.85 -11.11
N ALA A 113 3.38 8.69 -11.07
CA ALA A 113 4.03 7.43 -10.73
C ALA A 113 5.20 7.10 -11.67
N LYS A 114 5.03 7.29 -13.00
CA LYS A 114 6.13 7.12 -13.97
C LYS A 114 7.35 7.95 -13.62
N LYS A 115 7.17 9.22 -13.27
CA LYS A 115 8.28 10.09 -12.87
C LYS A 115 8.98 9.59 -11.60
N GLN A 116 8.22 9.11 -10.62
CA GLN A 116 8.79 8.57 -9.39
C GLN A 116 9.56 7.27 -9.65
N VAL A 117 9.06 6.40 -10.51
CA VAL A 117 9.76 5.18 -10.95
C VAL A 117 11.13 5.52 -11.53
N GLU A 118 11.22 6.50 -12.44
CA GLU A 118 12.50 6.90 -13.04
C GLU A 118 13.47 7.48 -12.01
N VAL A 119 12.98 8.30 -11.08
CA VAL A 119 13.81 8.86 -10.00
C VAL A 119 14.37 7.75 -9.10
N GLN A 120 13.52 6.81 -8.69
CA GLN A 120 13.93 5.70 -7.84
C GLN A 120 14.84 4.71 -8.58
N LYS A 121 14.55 4.40 -9.86
CA LYS A 121 15.40 3.58 -10.74
C LYS A 121 16.82 4.15 -10.79
N ALA A 122 16.95 5.44 -11.05
CA ALA A 122 18.26 6.10 -11.08
C ALA A 122 19.02 5.94 -9.75
N GLY A 123 18.32 6.07 -8.61
CA GLY A 123 18.88 5.83 -7.29
C GLY A 123 19.36 4.39 -7.10
N PHE A 124 18.58 3.39 -7.46
CA PHE A 124 18.96 1.98 -7.33
C PHE A 124 20.10 1.59 -8.27
N VAL A 125 20.10 2.09 -9.49
CA VAL A 125 21.24 1.91 -10.41
C VAL A 125 22.50 2.54 -9.85
N ARG A 126 22.41 3.73 -9.24
CA ARG A 126 23.54 4.37 -8.57
C ARG A 126 24.07 3.56 -7.38
N LEU A 127 23.22 2.80 -6.68
CA LEU A 127 23.62 1.87 -5.62
C LEU A 127 24.24 0.57 -6.16
N GLY A 128 24.34 0.40 -7.48
CA GLY A 128 24.92 -0.78 -8.12
C GLY A 128 24.00 -1.99 -8.18
N VAL A 129 22.69 -1.81 -7.98
CA VAL A 129 21.71 -2.90 -8.08
C VAL A 129 21.61 -3.37 -9.53
N LEU A 130 21.80 -4.67 -9.76
CA LEU A 130 21.65 -5.31 -11.08
C LEU A 130 20.27 -5.92 -11.23
N GLY A 131 19.65 -5.67 -12.40
CA GLY A 131 18.31 -6.19 -12.69
C GLY A 131 17.85 -5.84 -14.11
N ASP A 132 16.71 -6.39 -14.50
CA ASP A 132 16.05 -6.06 -15.78
C ASP A 132 15.34 -4.71 -15.68
N TRP A 133 16.11 -3.65 -15.73
CA TRP A 133 15.61 -2.28 -15.61
C TRP A 133 14.79 -1.80 -16.81
N ASP A 134 14.84 -2.53 -17.94
CA ASP A 134 14.12 -2.18 -19.15
C ASP A 134 12.71 -2.79 -19.19
N ASN A 135 12.50 -3.87 -18.43
CA ASN A 135 11.22 -4.55 -18.34
C ASN A 135 10.74 -4.68 -16.88
N PRO A 136 10.54 -3.56 -16.18
CA PRO A 136 10.14 -3.61 -14.77
C PRO A 136 8.67 -4.08 -14.62
N TYR A 137 8.36 -4.68 -13.49
CA TYR A 137 7.00 -4.95 -13.07
C TYR A 137 6.38 -3.67 -12.50
N LEU A 138 5.34 -3.16 -13.16
CA LEU A 138 4.58 -2.00 -12.68
C LEU A 138 3.12 -2.38 -12.46
N THR A 139 2.60 -2.14 -11.25
CA THR A 139 1.20 -2.45 -10.93
C THR A 139 0.23 -1.67 -11.80
N MET A 140 0.63 -0.50 -12.32
CA MET A 140 -0.17 0.33 -13.23
C MET A 140 -0.13 -0.12 -14.71
N ASN A 141 0.63 -1.15 -15.08
CA ASN A 141 0.59 -1.66 -16.45
C ASN A 141 -0.76 -2.31 -16.71
N TYR A 142 -1.39 -2.01 -17.84
CA TYR A 142 -2.72 -2.52 -18.19
C TYR A 142 -2.81 -4.05 -18.15
N LYS A 143 -1.73 -4.74 -18.55
CA LYS A 143 -1.66 -6.20 -18.40
C LYS A 143 -1.72 -6.63 -16.95
N THR A 144 -0.95 -5.99 -16.08
CA THR A 144 -0.93 -6.29 -14.64
C THR A 144 -2.29 -6.01 -14.00
N GLU A 145 -2.92 -4.88 -14.30
CA GLU A 145 -4.27 -4.55 -13.83
C GLU A 145 -5.29 -5.60 -14.28
N ALA A 146 -5.21 -6.03 -15.55
CA ALA A 146 -6.08 -7.09 -16.07
C ALA A 146 -5.86 -8.43 -15.36
N ASP A 147 -4.61 -8.79 -15.07
CA ASP A 147 -4.28 -10.03 -14.36
C ASP A 147 -4.77 -10.00 -12.90
N ILE A 148 -4.69 -8.85 -12.22
CA ILE A 148 -5.26 -8.64 -10.87
C ILE A 148 -6.78 -8.84 -10.91
N VAL A 149 -7.48 -8.24 -11.88
CA VAL A 149 -8.94 -8.39 -12.02
C VAL A 149 -9.33 -9.84 -12.29
N ARG A 150 -8.57 -10.56 -13.13
CA ARG A 150 -8.82 -11.99 -13.39
C ARG A 150 -8.61 -12.84 -12.14
N ALA A 151 -7.54 -12.59 -11.37
CA ALA A 151 -7.27 -13.29 -10.12
C ALA A 151 -8.41 -13.08 -9.11
N LEU A 152 -8.86 -11.83 -8.94
CA LEU A 152 -10.01 -11.51 -8.12
C LEU A 152 -11.29 -12.22 -8.60
N GLY A 153 -11.53 -12.22 -9.92
CA GLY A 153 -12.66 -12.93 -10.52
C GLY A 153 -12.66 -14.43 -10.20
N THR A 154 -11.49 -15.06 -10.20
CA THR A 154 -11.34 -16.47 -9.79
C THR A 154 -11.69 -16.67 -8.32
N ILE A 155 -11.23 -15.80 -7.42
CA ILE A 155 -11.55 -15.84 -5.98
C ILE A 155 -13.08 -15.72 -5.77
N VAL A 156 -13.72 -14.78 -6.49
CA VAL A 156 -15.20 -14.59 -6.44
C VAL A 156 -15.92 -15.84 -6.95
N SER A 157 -15.48 -16.39 -8.08
CA SER A 157 -16.12 -17.57 -8.69
C SER A 157 -16.00 -18.82 -7.81
N ASN A 158 -14.94 -18.92 -7.01
CA ASN A 158 -14.74 -20.00 -6.05
C ASN A 158 -15.51 -19.80 -4.73
N GLY A 159 -16.33 -18.74 -4.61
CA GLY A 159 -17.14 -18.48 -3.42
C GLY A 159 -16.39 -17.95 -2.20
N HIS A 160 -15.11 -17.58 -2.34
CA HIS A 160 -14.29 -17.07 -1.23
C HIS A 160 -14.55 -15.61 -0.90
N MET A 161 -15.28 -14.89 -1.73
CA MET A 161 -15.63 -13.49 -1.53
C MET A 161 -17.13 -13.31 -1.51
N VAL A 162 -17.63 -12.73 -0.43
CA VAL A 162 -19.05 -12.44 -0.21
C VAL A 162 -19.26 -10.98 0.15
N LYS A 163 -20.41 -10.43 -0.22
CA LYS A 163 -20.78 -9.08 0.20
C LYS A 163 -21.26 -9.10 1.65
N GLY A 164 -20.70 -8.23 2.49
CA GLY A 164 -21.09 -8.09 3.88
C GLY A 164 -20.95 -6.65 4.35
N TYR A 165 -21.34 -6.39 5.61
CA TYR A 165 -21.20 -5.10 6.25
C TYR A 165 -20.29 -5.26 7.47
N LYS A 166 -19.29 -4.37 7.58
CA LYS A 166 -18.36 -4.33 8.70
C LYS A 166 -18.02 -2.86 8.98
N PRO A 167 -17.98 -2.41 10.24
CA PRO A 167 -17.42 -1.10 10.58
C PRO A 167 -15.99 -0.99 10.09
N VAL A 168 -15.66 0.12 9.45
CA VAL A 168 -14.31 0.42 8.94
C VAL A 168 -13.90 1.82 9.36
N TYR A 169 -12.60 2.05 9.50
CA TYR A 169 -12.07 3.39 9.67
C TYR A 169 -12.35 4.24 8.44
N TRP A 170 -12.78 5.46 8.66
CA TRP A 170 -13.14 6.39 7.59
C TRP A 170 -12.46 7.74 7.80
N SER A 171 -11.77 8.24 6.78
CA SER A 171 -11.25 9.58 6.75
C SER A 171 -12.29 10.55 6.18
N VAL A 172 -12.83 11.43 7.00
CA VAL A 172 -13.78 12.46 6.57
C VAL A 172 -13.11 13.43 5.59
N VAL A 173 -11.86 13.78 5.84
CA VAL A 173 -11.08 14.71 4.98
C VAL A 173 -10.74 14.05 3.64
N GLY A 174 -10.28 12.82 3.67
CA GLY A 174 -9.95 12.04 2.47
C GLY A 174 -11.17 11.52 1.72
N GLY A 175 -12.34 11.41 2.38
CA GLY A 175 -13.54 10.80 1.79
C GLY A 175 -13.31 9.32 1.42
N SER A 176 -12.53 8.60 2.23
CA SER A 176 -12.09 7.23 1.94
C SER A 176 -12.05 6.35 3.18
N ALA A 177 -12.30 5.05 3.02
CA ALA A 177 -11.98 4.06 4.02
C ALA A 177 -10.45 3.94 4.18
N LEU A 178 -10.03 3.62 5.40
CA LEU A 178 -8.61 3.43 5.74
C LEU A 178 -8.38 1.97 6.17
N ALA A 179 -7.25 1.42 5.77
CA ALA A 179 -6.73 0.20 6.37
C ALA A 179 -6.25 0.48 7.80
N GLU A 180 -6.25 -0.52 8.67
CA GLU A 180 -5.83 -0.36 10.07
C GLU A 180 -4.39 0.19 10.18
N ALA A 181 -3.49 -0.23 9.28
CA ALA A 181 -2.12 0.26 9.23
C ALA A 181 -1.97 1.73 8.80
N GLU A 182 -3.03 2.34 8.25
CA GLU A 182 -3.04 3.75 7.83
C GLU A 182 -3.61 4.67 8.93
N VAL A 183 -4.09 4.11 10.05
CA VAL A 183 -4.66 4.85 11.15
C VAL A 183 -3.58 5.28 12.11
N GLU A 184 -3.49 6.58 12.38
CA GLU A 184 -2.62 7.14 13.39
C GLU A 184 -3.44 7.54 14.60
N TYR A 185 -2.96 7.21 15.80
CA TYR A 185 -3.60 7.55 17.06
C TYR A 185 -2.89 8.74 17.70
N GLN A 186 -3.70 9.62 18.25
CA GLN A 186 -3.21 10.76 19.03
C GLN A 186 -4.11 11.01 20.24
N GLU A 187 -3.55 11.57 21.29
CA GLU A 187 -4.34 12.04 22.44
C GLU A 187 -5.25 13.18 21.99
N LYS A 188 -6.53 13.05 22.33
CA LYS A 188 -7.55 14.04 21.98
C LYS A 188 -8.54 14.18 23.11
N GLU A 189 -8.81 15.40 23.50
CA GLU A 189 -9.91 15.72 24.39
C GLU A 189 -11.23 15.71 23.60
N SER A 190 -12.21 14.94 24.08
CA SER A 190 -13.53 14.84 23.47
C SER A 190 -14.63 14.92 24.51
N LEU A 191 -15.78 15.44 24.10
CA LEU A 191 -16.97 15.50 24.93
C LEU A 191 -17.53 14.08 25.12
N ALA A 192 -17.75 13.70 26.37
CA ALA A 192 -18.48 12.48 26.73
C ALA A 192 -19.81 12.89 27.39
N ILE A 193 -20.89 12.21 27.01
CA ILE A 193 -22.22 12.48 27.55
C ILE A 193 -22.93 11.19 27.93
N ASP A 194 -23.78 11.27 28.93
CA ASP A 194 -24.77 10.26 29.23
C ASP A 194 -26.10 10.69 28.58
N VAL A 195 -26.75 9.76 27.90
CA VAL A 195 -28.03 10.01 27.20
C VAL A 195 -29.09 9.06 27.75
N GLU A 196 -30.21 9.62 28.14
CA GLU A 196 -31.37 8.90 28.65
C GLU A 196 -32.36 8.64 27.53
N PHE A 197 -32.73 7.36 27.32
CA PHE A 197 -33.76 6.93 26.37
C PHE A 197 -34.96 6.36 27.18
N MET A 198 -36.10 6.97 26.99
CA MET A 198 -37.36 6.51 27.62
C MET A 198 -37.76 5.15 27.04
N VAL A 199 -38.12 4.21 27.89
CA VAL A 199 -38.64 2.91 27.51
C VAL A 199 -40.06 3.07 27.00
N ALA A 200 -40.35 2.69 25.77
CA ALA A 200 -41.66 2.81 25.13
C ALA A 200 -42.68 1.84 25.76
N GLU A 201 -42.32 0.57 25.94
CA GLU A 201 -43.16 -0.49 26.47
C GLU A 201 -42.71 -0.85 27.91
N ARG A 202 -42.97 0.06 28.84
CA ARG A 202 -42.53 -0.03 30.25
C ARG A 202 -42.87 -1.36 30.91
N ASP A 203 -44.13 -1.77 30.85
CA ASP A 203 -44.59 -2.98 31.56
C ASP A 203 -44.03 -4.26 30.98
N GLU A 204 -43.80 -4.31 29.67
CA GLU A 204 -43.10 -5.43 29.01
C GLU A 204 -41.63 -5.47 29.41
N PHE A 205 -40.95 -4.33 29.38
CA PHE A 205 -39.56 -4.21 29.83
C PHE A 205 -39.40 -4.67 31.29
N LEU A 206 -40.26 -4.24 32.20
CA LEU A 206 -40.21 -4.63 33.63
C LEU A 206 -40.50 -6.11 33.88
N ARG A 207 -41.16 -6.83 32.95
CA ARG A 207 -41.39 -8.29 33.09
C ARG A 207 -40.12 -9.11 33.02
N VAL A 208 -39.09 -8.59 32.35
CA VAL A 208 -37.80 -9.26 32.19
C VAL A 208 -37.02 -9.37 33.51
N PHE A 209 -37.34 -8.50 34.47
CA PHE A 209 -36.65 -8.43 35.76
C PHE A 209 -37.47 -9.10 36.86
N SER A 210 -37.09 -10.31 37.30
CA SER A 210 -37.81 -11.11 38.33
C SER A 210 -37.73 -10.53 39.72
N ASP A 211 -36.66 -9.84 40.06
CA ASP A 211 -36.33 -9.42 41.43
C ASP A 211 -36.66 -7.95 41.70
N LEU A 212 -37.42 -7.34 40.82
CA LEU A 212 -37.72 -5.92 40.90
C LEU A 212 -38.92 -5.64 41.82
N ASP A 213 -38.74 -4.83 42.84
CA ASP A 213 -39.87 -4.33 43.65
C ASP A 213 -40.66 -3.27 42.87
N ARG A 214 -41.65 -3.72 42.12
CA ARG A 214 -42.47 -2.89 41.23
C ARG A 214 -43.17 -1.71 41.93
N LYS A 215 -43.32 -1.76 43.27
CA LYS A 215 -43.88 -0.65 44.01
C LYS A 215 -42.92 0.54 44.15
N LYS A 216 -41.64 0.31 43.92
CA LYS A 216 -40.61 1.33 43.99
C LYS A 216 -40.25 1.92 42.63
N VAL A 217 -40.77 1.35 41.56
CA VAL A 217 -40.50 1.83 40.20
C VAL A 217 -41.44 2.99 39.86
N THR A 218 -40.89 4.10 39.47
CA THR A 218 -41.62 5.30 39.03
C THR A 218 -42.40 5.06 37.74
N ASP A 219 -43.32 5.95 37.40
CA ASP A 219 -44.13 5.85 36.17
C ASP A 219 -43.32 5.89 34.90
N SER A 220 -42.12 6.46 34.91
CA SER A 220 -41.19 6.48 33.81
C SER A 220 -39.96 5.62 34.08
N VAL A 221 -39.55 4.86 33.06
CA VAL A 221 -38.34 4.04 33.07
C VAL A 221 -37.51 4.38 31.87
N SER A 222 -36.22 4.52 32.02
CA SER A 222 -35.30 4.84 30.94
C SER A 222 -34.06 3.97 30.99
N VAL A 223 -33.41 3.87 29.83
CA VAL A 223 -32.10 3.26 29.68
C VAL A 223 -31.09 4.37 29.43
N VAL A 224 -30.02 4.38 30.22
CA VAL A 224 -28.95 5.33 30.10
C VAL A 224 -27.81 4.70 29.29
N ILE A 225 -27.31 5.41 28.28
CA ILE A 225 -26.12 5.07 27.53
C ILE A 225 -25.07 6.15 27.70
N TRP A 226 -23.81 5.73 27.60
CA TRP A 226 -22.67 6.64 27.56
C TRP A 226 -22.10 6.66 26.16
N THR A 227 -21.69 7.84 25.67
CA THR A 227 -21.07 7.98 24.36
C THR A 227 -20.10 9.16 24.29
N THR A 228 -19.04 9.02 23.48
CA THR A 228 -18.15 10.10 23.03
C THR A 228 -18.47 10.59 21.63
N THR A 229 -19.47 10.01 20.97
CA THR A 229 -19.88 10.31 19.57
C THR A 229 -21.38 10.57 19.51
N PRO A 230 -21.88 11.70 20.10
CA PRO A 230 -23.31 11.97 20.21
C PRO A 230 -24.01 12.39 18.90
N TRP A 231 -23.26 12.53 17.82
CA TRP A 231 -23.77 12.88 16.48
C TRP A 231 -24.12 11.70 15.61
#